data_83cc88b9565b74bd0c63b043d19bd11e
#
_entry.id   83cc88b9565b74bd0c63b043d19bd11e
#
_cell.length_a   1.000
_cell.length_b   1.000
_cell.length_c   1.000
_cell.angle_alpha   90.00
_cell.angle_beta   90.00
_cell.angle_gamma   90.00
#
_symmetry.space_group_name_H-M   'P 1'
#
loop_
_entity.id
_entity.type
_entity.pdbx_description
1 polymer ?
#
loop_
_entity_poly.entity_id
_entity_poly.type
_entity_poly.pdbx_seq_one_letter_code
_entity_poly.pdbx_strand_id
1 'polypeptide(L)'
;MTSTAERSARPDTAPDALGQNPNVQPFNEDQRTIISALRSFLKNKVEPGAAERDQTGEFPMDLVRELGEMGIMGAQTPEKYGGAELDTATFAQIIEEIAVVDGSLCLTVASHNSLCQGHILIGGTEEQKQKFLPDLASARKLGAWGLTEPGSGSDSAGLQTNAKEQPDGSWILNGSKNFITQGSVGGTYVILARTDPPREGKGKNDGISAFVFNRDEVQGFSIGRKEDKLGLRSSDTAQLIFEDIHLPAEALLGERGNAFKDVMRVLDGGRVGIGAMGLGLGRAAFEYAARYTLEREQFGKPLAYNQNIAFRLAEMDTKLEAARLLIRKAADLKDAGQPFTIPVARAKYYATVVGVEACDEAIQMLGGYGYIKEYPVERFWRDNRLTRIGEGTDEVQRLVISRDVLKRFED
;
A
#
# COMPACT_ATOMS: atom_id res chain seq x y z
N MET A 1 -37.51 1.24 19.53
CA MET A 1 -36.47 0.93 18.54
C MET A 1 -35.19 1.49 19.07
N THR A 2 -34.45 0.71 19.84
CA THR A 2 -33.20 1.11 20.49
C THR A 2 -32.05 0.96 19.49
N SER A 3 -31.27 1.99 19.39
CA SER A 3 -30.06 2.13 18.56
C SER A 3 -29.15 0.88 18.70
N THR A 4 -28.99 0.11 17.63
CA THR A 4 -28.06 -1.00 17.51
C THR A 4 -26.63 -0.55 17.16
N ALA A 5 -26.33 0.73 17.28
CA ALA A 5 -25.02 1.32 16.97
C ALA A 5 -23.92 1.04 18.02
N GLU A 6 -24.24 0.44 19.15
CA GLU A 6 -23.31 0.20 20.26
C GLU A 6 -22.92 -1.28 20.41
N ARG A 7 -22.74 -2.04 19.34
CA ARG A 7 -22.34 -3.44 19.49
C ARG A 7 -21.37 -3.89 18.42
N SER A 8 -20.14 -3.98 18.79
CA SER A 8 -19.33 -5.21 18.81
C SER A 8 -17.88 -4.86 19.11
N ALA A 9 -17.52 -4.97 20.39
CA ALA A 9 -16.13 -5.17 20.73
C ALA A 9 -15.66 -6.41 19.97
N ARG A 10 -14.66 -6.23 19.08
CA ARG A 10 -13.98 -7.37 18.46
C ARG A 10 -13.48 -8.28 19.59
N PRO A 11 -13.67 -9.61 19.54
CA PRO A 11 -12.92 -10.45 20.45
C PRO A 11 -11.42 -10.23 20.20
N ASP A 12 -10.64 -10.03 21.26
CA ASP A 12 -9.18 -9.81 21.23
C ASP A 12 -8.39 -11.00 20.69
N THR A 13 -9.06 -12.03 20.23
CA THR A 13 -8.46 -13.28 19.75
C THR A 13 -9.07 -13.70 18.43
N ALA A 14 -8.58 -13.10 17.33
CA ALA A 14 -8.36 -13.96 16.17
C ALA A 14 -7.13 -14.81 16.56
N PRO A 15 -7.22 -16.13 16.70
CA PRO A 15 -6.04 -16.94 16.94
C PRO A 15 -5.06 -16.69 15.82
N ASP A 16 -3.77 -16.68 16.17
CA ASP A 16 -2.67 -16.57 15.22
C ASP A 16 -2.67 -17.87 14.40
N ALA A 17 -3.60 -17.95 13.44
CA ALA A 17 -3.83 -19.15 12.63
C ALA A 17 -2.56 -19.58 11.88
N LEU A 18 -1.66 -18.63 11.62
CA LEU A 18 -0.36 -18.86 11.01
C LEU A 18 0.64 -19.50 12.00
N GLY A 19 0.51 -19.27 13.30
CA GLY A 19 1.40 -19.87 14.34
C GLY A 19 1.30 -21.38 14.45
N GLN A 20 0.34 -22.01 13.79
CA GLN A 20 0.15 -23.47 13.81
C GLN A 20 0.64 -24.18 12.54
N ASN A 21 1.06 -23.43 11.50
CA ASN A 21 1.59 -24.04 10.28
C ASN A 21 3.10 -24.27 10.43
N PRO A 22 3.61 -25.53 10.45
CA PRO A 22 5.03 -25.81 10.62
C PRO A 22 5.93 -25.28 9.50
N ASN A 23 5.36 -24.87 8.37
CA ASN A 23 6.06 -24.28 7.23
C ASN A 23 6.04 -22.74 7.22
N VAL A 24 5.41 -22.12 8.22
CA VAL A 24 5.36 -20.66 8.39
C VAL A 24 6.04 -20.33 9.71
N GLN A 25 7.07 -19.50 9.66
CA GLN A 25 7.77 -19.03 10.87
C GLN A 25 6.77 -18.26 11.74
N PRO A 26 6.50 -18.70 12.98
CA PRO A 26 5.62 -17.95 13.88
C PRO A 26 6.25 -16.61 14.23
N PHE A 27 5.42 -15.59 14.43
CA PHE A 27 5.89 -14.31 14.97
C PHE A 27 6.53 -14.51 16.35
N ASN A 28 7.68 -13.87 16.57
CA ASN A 28 8.34 -13.84 17.87
C ASN A 28 7.56 -12.97 18.88
N GLU A 29 8.03 -12.87 20.12
CA GLU A 29 7.34 -12.13 21.19
C GLU A 29 7.30 -10.63 20.89
N ASP A 30 8.37 -10.05 20.39
CA ASP A 30 8.45 -8.62 20.05
C ASP A 30 7.47 -8.28 18.91
N GLN A 31 7.44 -9.09 17.86
CA GLN A 31 6.51 -8.92 16.74
C GLN A 31 5.05 -9.00 17.21
N ARG A 32 4.71 -9.96 18.08
CA ARG A 32 3.35 -10.06 18.66
C ARG A 32 3.02 -8.85 19.54
N THR A 33 3.99 -8.35 20.29
CA THR A 33 3.81 -7.15 21.12
C THR A 33 3.51 -5.91 20.28
N ILE A 34 4.28 -5.69 19.21
CA ILE A 34 4.05 -4.59 18.26
C ILE A 34 2.64 -4.69 17.65
N ILE A 35 2.27 -5.87 17.15
CA ILE A 35 0.95 -6.09 16.54
C ILE A 35 -0.18 -5.86 17.56
N SER A 36 -0.02 -6.32 18.80
CA SER A 36 -1.01 -6.12 19.86
C SER A 36 -1.17 -4.64 20.23
N ALA A 37 -0.07 -3.90 20.37
CA ALA A 37 -0.10 -2.45 20.60
C ALA A 37 -0.80 -1.71 19.46
N LEU A 38 -0.48 -2.08 18.21
CA LEU A 38 -1.12 -1.51 17.02
C LEU A 38 -2.63 -1.79 17.01
N ARG A 39 -3.07 -3.01 17.27
CA ARG A 39 -4.51 -3.35 17.36
C ARG A 39 -5.23 -2.51 18.40
N SER A 40 -4.63 -2.30 19.56
CA SER A 40 -5.19 -1.44 20.61
C SER A 40 -5.31 0.00 20.13
N PHE A 41 -4.28 0.55 19.49
CA PHE A 41 -4.30 1.90 18.90
C PHE A 41 -5.41 2.01 17.83
N LEU A 42 -5.47 1.07 16.91
CA LEU A 42 -6.47 1.05 15.83
C LEU A 42 -7.88 1.06 16.37
N LYS A 43 -8.17 0.19 17.36
CA LYS A 43 -9.50 0.11 18.00
C LYS A 43 -9.91 1.38 18.71
N ASN A 44 -8.98 1.98 19.47
CA ASN A 44 -9.31 3.08 20.37
C ASN A 44 -9.22 4.46 19.70
N LYS A 45 -8.34 4.64 18.72
CA LYS A 45 -8.05 5.93 18.10
C LYS A 45 -8.51 6.05 16.64
N VAL A 46 -8.38 4.95 15.85
CA VAL A 46 -8.61 5.01 14.41
C VAL A 46 -10.05 4.65 14.06
N GLU A 47 -10.57 3.54 14.61
CA GLU A 47 -11.89 2.99 14.28
C GLU A 47 -13.04 3.99 14.52
N PRO A 48 -13.09 4.74 15.63
CA PRO A 48 -14.21 5.64 15.91
C PRO A 48 -14.43 6.73 14.85
N GLY A 49 -13.37 7.23 14.22
CA GLY A 49 -13.45 8.29 13.20
C GLY A 49 -13.42 7.81 11.75
N ALA A 50 -13.33 6.50 11.50
CA ALA A 50 -13.09 5.98 10.15
C ALA A 50 -14.22 6.31 9.15
N ALA A 51 -15.48 6.26 9.58
CA ALA A 51 -16.64 6.61 8.74
C ALA A 51 -16.68 8.10 8.43
N GLU A 52 -16.37 8.96 9.39
CA GLU A 52 -16.34 10.42 9.21
C GLU A 52 -15.22 10.83 8.24
N ARG A 53 -14.02 10.26 8.41
CA ARG A 53 -12.90 10.51 7.49
C ARG A 53 -13.21 10.09 6.05
N ASP A 54 -13.91 8.97 5.85
CA ASP A 54 -14.36 8.57 4.51
C ASP A 54 -15.35 9.58 3.93
N GLN A 55 -16.27 10.11 4.73
CA GLN A 55 -17.26 11.11 4.28
C GLN A 55 -16.63 12.45 3.94
N THR A 56 -15.77 12.96 4.81
CA THR A 56 -15.15 14.29 4.67
C THR A 56 -13.97 14.28 3.70
N GLY A 57 -13.28 13.16 3.56
CA GLY A 57 -12.02 13.06 2.83
C GLY A 57 -10.86 13.77 3.54
N GLU A 58 -10.99 14.06 4.82
CA GLU A 58 -9.95 14.71 5.63
C GLU A 58 -8.77 13.78 5.87
N PHE A 59 -7.56 14.27 5.60
CA PHE A 59 -6.33 13.51 5.81
C PHE A 59 -5.98 13.49 7.30
N PRO A 60 -5.80 12.30 7.93
CA PRO A 60 -5.66 12.16 9.38
C PRO A 60 -4.21 12.37 9.84
N MET A 61 -3.67 13.58 9.72
CA MET A 61 -2.26 13.87 10.02
C MET A 61 -1.89 13.52 11.47
N ASP A 62 -2.78 13.73 12.44
CA ASP A 62 -2.48 13.43 13.84
C ASP A 62 -2.33 11.91 14.09
N LEU A 63 -3.19 11.09 13.47
CA LEU A 63 -3.04 9.62 13.52
C LEU A 63 -1.74 9.15 12.85
N VAL A 64 -1.34 9.82 11.76
CA VAL A 64 -0.08 9.51 11.08
C VAL A 64 1.12 9.83 11.97
N ARG A 65 1.08 10.93 12.70
CA ARG A 65 2.13 11.30 13.67
C ARG A 65 2.21 10.31 14.83
N GLU A 66 1.06 9.92 15.40
CA GLU A 66 1.01 8.90 16.45
C GLU A 66 1.57 7.55 15.95
N LEU A 67 1.28 7.15 14.71
CA LEU A 67 1.91 5.98 14.08
C LEU A 67 3.43 6.15 13.89
N GLY A 68 3.90 7.37 13.63
CA GLY A 68 5.33 7.70 13.61
C GLY A 68 6.00 7.47 14.97
N GLU A 69 5.36 7.94 16.05
CA GLU A 69 5.83 7.71 17.43
C GLU A 69 5.88 6.22 17.80
N MET A 70 4.98 5.41 17.23
CA MET A 70 4.98 3.95 17.37
C MET A 70 6.01 3.24 16.48
N GLY A 71 6.78 3.96 15.64
CA GLY A 71 7.74 3.38 14.69
C GLY A 71 7.13 2.79 13.42
N ILE A 72 5.81 2.86 13.25
CA ILE A 72 5.09 2.25 12.10
C ILE A 72 5.38 3.00 10.79
N MET A 73 5.63 4.31 10.85
CA MET A 73 5.96 5.10 9.66
C MET A 73 7.40 4.87 9.16
N GLY A 74 8.26 4.27 9.97
CA GLY A 74 9.59 3.79 9.61
C GLY A 74 9.76 2.28 9.80
N ALA A 75 8.68 1.50 9.62
CA ALA A 75 8.65 0.10 9.98
C ALA A 75 9.79 -0.73 9.37
N GLN A 76 10.11 -0.54 8.10
CA GLN A 76 11.18 -1.27 7.39
C GLN A 76 12.50 -0.47 7.28
N THR A 77 12.53 0.77 7.77
CA THR A 77 13.73 1.61 7.76
C THR A 77 14.69 1.15 8.87
N PRO A 78 16.01 1.00 8.59
CA PRO A 78 16.99 0.61 9.60
C PRO A 78 17.03 1.53 10.82
N GLU A 79 17.33 0.96 11.99
CA GLU A 79 17.41 1.70 13.26
C GLU A 79 18.41 2.87 13.21
N LYS A 80 19.52 2.71 12.50
CA LYS A 80 20.52 3.78 12.30
C LYS A 80 20.00 5.04 11.63
N TYR A 81 18.82 4.96 10.98
CA TYR A 81 18.09 6.09 10.41
C TYR A 81 16.79 6.40 11.17
N GLY A 82 16.63 5.86 12.39
CA GLY A 82 15.47 6.11 13.24
C GLY A 82 14.23 5.28 12.92
N GLY A 83 14.35 4.22 12.12
CA GLY A 83 13.27 3.27 11.85
C GLY A 83 13.22 2.12 12.85
N ALA A 84 12.25 1.22 12.66
CA ALA A 84 12.04 0.04 13.52
C ALA A 84 12.68 -1.25 12.99
N GLU A 85 13.27 -1.23 11.81
CA GLU A 85 13.98 -2.34 11.15
C GLU A 85 13.22 -3.68 11.15
N LEU A 86 11.88 -3.62 11.01
CA LEU A 86 11.02 -4.79 10.99
C LEU A 86 11.17 -5.55 9.65
N ASP A 87 11.05 -6.87 9.72
CA ASP A 87 11.00 -7.73 8.55
C ASP A 87 9.72 -7.51 7.71
N THR A 88 9.75 -8.00 6.48
CA THR A 88 8.65 -7.82 5.53
C THR A 88 7.39 -8.58 5.96
N ALA A 89 7.53 -9.71 6.63
CA ALA A 89 6.41 -10.50 7.13
C ALA A 89 5.65 -9.75 8.24
N THR A 90 6.37 -9.13 9.17
CA THR A 90 5.79 -8.27 10.21
C THR A 90 5.14 -7.03 9.61
N PHE A 91 5.79 -6.39 8.64
CA PHE A 91 5.21 -5.24 7.94
C PHE A 91 3.92 -5.62 7.20
N ALA A 92 3.86 -6.76 6.52
CA ALA A 92 2.64 -7.23 5.87
C ALA A 92 1.49 -7.44 6.87
N GLN A 93 1.77 -7.97 8.07
CA GLN A 93 0.77 -8.09 9.12
C GLN A 93 0.31 -6.73 9.65
N ILE A 94 1.22 -5.78 9.84
CA ILE A 94 0.88 -4.40 10.22
C ILE A 94 -0.08 -3.79 9.19
N ILE A 95 0.21 -3.91 7.91
CA ILE A 95 -0.65 -3.42 6.83
C ILE A 95 -2.01 -4.11 6.84
N GLU A 96 -2.08 -5.43 7.02
CA GLU A 96 -3.34 -6.16 7.14
C GLU A 96 -4.18 -5.63 8.31
N GLU A 97 -3.58 -5.43 9.50
CA GLU A 97 -4.31 -4.92 10.68
C GLU A 97 -4.85 -3.51 10.48
N ILE A 98 -4.06 -2.59 9.89
CA ILE A 98 -4.53 -1.23 9.62
C ILE A 98 -5.67 -1.26 8.61
N ALA A 99 -5.57 -2.07 7.55
CA ALA A 99 -6.59 -2.19 6.50
C ALA A 99 -7.94 -2.68 7.04
N VAL A 100 -7.94 -3.55 8.05
CA VAL A 100 -9.18 -4.02 8.71
C VAL A 100 -9.98 -2.86 9.29
N VAL A 101 -9.34 -1.76 9.65
CA VAL A 101 -9.98 -0.60 10.31
C VAL A 101 -10.18 0.57 9.35
N ASP A 102 -9.11 0.95 8.63
CA ASP A 102 -9.11 2.14 7.77
C ASP A 102 -8.18 1.93 6.56
N GLY A 103 -8.79 1.70 5.39
CA GLY A 103 -8.07 1.52 4.13
C GLY A 103 -7.27 2.74 3.72
N SER A 104 -7.76 3.95 3.98
CA SER A 104 -7.08 5.21 3.62
C SER A 104 -5.78 5.40 4.40
N LEU A 105 -5.83 5.18 5.71
CA LEU A 105 -4.65 5.22 6.58
C LEU A 105 -3.67 4.09 6.21
N CYS A 106 -4.19 2.90 5.88
CA CYS A 106 -3.41 1.77 5.41
C CYS A 106 -2.60 2.11 4.16
N LEU A 107 -3.22 2.70 3.13
CA LEU A 107 -2.51 3.10 1.91
C LEU A 107 -1.43 4.14 2.21
N THR A 108 -1.70 5.08 3.11
CA THR A 108 -0.73 6.09 3.55
C THR A 108 0.51 5.43 4.14
N VAL A 109 0.36 4.49 5.07
CA VAL A 109 1.47 3.76 5.70
C VAL A 109 2.21 2.89 4.68
N ALA A 110 1.47 2.16 3.83
CA ALA A 110 2.05 1.25 2.84
C ALA A 110 2.92 2.01 1.82
N SER A 111 2.39 3.06 1.19
CA SER A 111 3.12 3.82 0.17
C SER A 111 4.31 4.59 0.75
N HIS A 112 4.15 5.15 1.93
CA HIS A 112 5.21 5.89 2.61
C HIS A 112 6.43 5.01 2.91
N ASN A 113 6.22 3.82 3.48
CA ASN A 113 7.30 2.88 3.78
C ASN A 113 7.90 2.25 2.53
N SER A 114 7.07 1.68 1.64
CA SER A 114 7.57 0.83 0.56
C SER A 114 8.00 1.59 -0.68
N LEU A 115 7.41 2.74 -0.99
CA LEU A 115 7.72 3.46 -2.24
C LEU A 115 8.80 4.53 -2.01
N CYS A 116 8.50 5.59 -1.27
CA CYS A 116 9.43 6.69 -1.07
C CYS A 116 10.66 6.26 -0.27
N GLN A 117 10.46 5.75 0.96
CA GLN A 117 11.58 5.28 1.78
C GLN A 117 12.28 4.08 1.13
N GLY A 118 11.50 3.14 0.56
CA GLY A 118 12.05 1.98 -0.15
C GLY A 118 12.98 2.37 -1.29
N HIS A 119 12.66 3.42 -2.08
CA HIS A 119 13.54 3.87 -3.16
C HIS A 119 14.81 4.53 -2.62
N ILE A 120 14.71 5.35 -1.57
CA ILE A 120 15.87 5.95 -0.91
C ILE A 120 16.77 4.87 -0.32
N LEU A 121 16.22 3.85 0.30
CA LEU A 121 16.98 2.71 0.84
C LEU A 121 17.72 1.93 -0.25
N ILE A 122 17.09 1.72 -1.41
CA ILE A 122 17.65 0.94 -2.53
C ILE A 122 18.73 1.73 -3.28
N GLY A 123 18.44 2.98 -3.63
CA GLY A 123 19.27 3.77 -4.54
C GLY A 123 20.09 4.88 -3.89
N GLY A 124 19.76 5.27 -2.65
CA GLY A 124 20.38 6.42 -1.98
C GLY A 124 21.82 6.20 -1.54
N THR A 125 22.62 7.26 -1.62
CA THR A 125 23.92 7.32 -0.93
C THR A 125 23.74 7.35 0.58
N GLU A 126 24.78 7.16 1.35
CA GLU A 126 24.70 7.23 2.82
C GLU A 126 24.26 8.63 3.28
N GLU A 127 24.76 9.69 2.63
CA GLU A 127 24.40 11.08 2.89
C GLU A 127 22.92 11.33 2.62
N GLN A 128 22.38 10.81 1.51
CA GLN A 128 20.95 10.92 1.20
C GLN A 128 20.09 10.17 2.22
N LYS A 129 20.48 8.96 2.61
CA LYS A 129 19.79 8.19 3.64
C LYS A 129 19.76 8.92 4.97
N GLN A 130 20.90 9.48 5.41
CA GLN A 130 21.01 10.28 6.63
C GLN A 130 20.19 11.58 6.56
N LYS A 131 20.11 12.20 5.38
CA LYS A 131 19.34 13.44 5.20
C LYS A 131 17.83 13.22 5.25
N PHE A 132 17.31 12.18 4.59
CA PHE A 132 15.88 12.04 4.33
C PHE A 132 15.17 11.04 5.25
N LEU A 133 15.79 9.89 5.56
CA LEU A 133 15.09 8.82 6.25
C LEU A 133 14.69 9.14 7.69
N PRO A 134 15.45 9.87 8.52
CA PRO A 134 15.04 10.18 9.90
C PRO A 134 13.74 10.98 10.00
N ASP A 135 13.52 11.94 9.09
CA ASP A 135 12.29 12.72 9.04
C ASP A 135 11.10 11.90 8.52
N LEU A 136 11.37 10.98 7.60
CA LEU A 136 10.36 10.06 7.07
C LEU A 136 9.98 9.00 8.12
N ALA A 137 10.94 8.34 8.73
CA ALA A 137 10.70 7.27 9.72
C ALA A 137 9.90 7.77 10.93
N SER A 138 10.12 9.01 11.36
CA SER A 138 9.39 9.65 12.46
C SER A 138 8.08 10.35 12.04
N ALA A 139 7.70 10.29 10.75
CA ALA A 139 6.57 11.04 10.19
C ALA A 139 6.63 12.57 10.39
N ARG A 140 7.80 13.15 10.64
CA ARG A 140 7.98 14.61 10.59
C ARG A 140 7.77 15.15 9.19
N LYS A 141 8.21 14.39 8.18
CA LYS A 141 7.86 14.59 6.77
C LYS A 141 7.21 13.32 6.21
N LEU A 142 6.24 13.48 5.33
CA LEU A 142 5.68 12.36 4.59
C LEU A 142 6.38 12.21 3.24
N GLY A 143 6.62 10.98 2.84
CA GLY A 143 7.22 10.66 1.55
C GLY A 143 6.15 10.48 0.47
N ALA A 144 6.39 11.09 -0.70
CA ALA A 144 5.61 10.87 -1.90
C ALA A 144 6.49 10.32 -3.02
N TRP A 145 5.93 9.45 -3.88
CA TRP A 145 6.68 8.78 -4.95
C TRP A 145 5.99 8.99 -6.30
N GLY A 146 6.66 9.71 -7.20
CA GLY A 146 6.10 10.16 -8.46
C GLY A 146 6.62 9.38 -9.67
N LEU A 147 5.88 8.35 -10.11
CA LEU A 147 6.14 7.60 -11.35
C LEU A 147 5.08 7.92 -12.42
N THR A 148 3.82 7.72 -12.09
CA THR A 148 2.66 7.79 -13.00
C THR A 148 2.44 9.20 -13.55
N GLU A 149 2.14 9.29 -14.86
CA GLU A 149 1.81 10.53 -15.56
C GLU A 149 0.46 10.42 -16.27
N PRO A 150 -0.14 11.53 -16.75
CA PRO A 150 -1.39 11.47 -17.51
C PRO A 150 -1.34 10.51 -18.71
N GLY A 151 -0.20 10.41 -19.38
CA GLY A 151 0.01 9.53 -20.54
C GLY A 151 0.76 8.23 -20.25
N SER A 152 1.14 7.96 -19.01
CA SER A 152 2.02 6.84 -18.65
C SER A 152 1.62 6.23 -17.30
N GLY A 153 0.79 5.18 -17.36
CA GLY A 153 0.40 4.38 -16.21
C GLY A 153 1.08 3.00 -16.23
N SER A 154 0.41 1.97 -16.78
CA SER A 154 0.98 0.62 -16.91
C SER A 154 2.22 0.58 -17.83
N ASP A 155 2.29 1.42 -18.87
CA ASP A 155 3.53 1.69 -19.62
C ASP A 155 4.35 2.76 -18.91
N SER A 156 4.85 2.48 -17.71
CA SER A 156 5.57 3.44 -16.88
C SER A 156 6.91 3.89 -17.48
N ALA A 157 7.48 3.12 -18.40
CA ALA A 157 8.67 3.51 -19.15
C ALA A 157 8.40 4.62 -20.20
N GLY A 158 7.13 4.89 -20.51
CA GLY A 158 6.69 5.95 -21.43
C GLY A 158 6.64 7.35 -20.81
N LEU A 159 7.12 7.56 -19.58
CA LEU A 159 7.10 8.84 -18.89
C LEU A 159 7.80 9.96 -19.67
N GLN A 160 7.25 11.19 -19.56
CA GLN A 160 7.68 12.39 -20.29
C GLN A 160 8.28 13.48 -19.38
N THR A 161 8.01 13.45 -18.06
CA THR A 161 8.72 14.31 -17.10
C THR A 161 10.22 14.19 -17.34
N ASN A 162 10.90 15.30 -17.47
CA ASN A 162 12.32 15.32 -17.84
C ASN A 162 13.14 16.14 -16.85
N ALA A 163 14.41 15.77 -16.73
CA ALA A 163 15.40 16.53 -15.99
C ALA A 163 16.64 16.76 -16.87
N LYS A 164 17.01 18.03 -17.04
CA LYS A 164 18.16 18.43 -17.87
C LYS A 164 19.32 18.86 -16.97
N GLU A 165 20.45 18.20 -17.14
CA GLU A 165 21.69 18.55 -16.46
C GLU A 165 22.21 19.92 -16.93
N GLN A 166 22.68 20.71 -15.99
CA GLN A 166 23.28 22.03 -16.22
C GLN A 166 24.80 21.93 -16.20
N PRO A 167 25.54 22.95 -16.72
CA PRO A 167 27.00 22.93 -16.76
C PRO A 167 27.68 22.82 -15.39
N ASP A 168 26.99 23.21 -14.32
CA ASP A 168 27.46 23.12 -12.93
C ASP A 168 27.12 21.79 -12.25
N GLY A 169 26.52 20.85 -12.98
CA GLY A 169 26.08 19.55 -12.49
C GLY A 169 24.71 19.54 -11.82
N SER A 170 24.06 20.69 -11.66
CA SER A 170 22.67 20.78 -11.19
C SER A 170 21.66 20.30 -12.25
N TRP A 171 20.40 20.21 -11.89
CA TRP A 171 19.34 19.71 -12.77
C TRP A 171 18.16 20.69 -12.84
N ILE A 172 17.53 20.79 -14.00
CA ILE A 172 16.24 21.47 -14.15
C ILE A 172 15.19 20.42 -14.48
N LEU A 173 14.24 20.23 -13.54
CA LEU A 173 13.15 19.26 -13.63
C LEU A 173 11.87 19.93 -14.14
N ASN A 174 11.27 19.34 -15.18
CA ASN A 174 10.01 19.81 -15.77
C ASN A 174 9.06 18.64 -16.04
N GLY A 175 7.74 18.87 -15.86
CA GLY A 175 6.69 17.91 -16.18
C GLY A 175 5.59 17.84 -15.14
N SER A 176 4.90 16.68 -15.09
CA SER A 176 3.83 16.46 -14.10
C SER A 176 3.70 14.99 -13.75
N LYS A 177 3.20 14.71 -12.55
CA LYS A 177 2.87 13.36 -12.07
C LYS A 177 1.42 13.32 -11.62
N ASN A 178 0.73 12.21 -11.89
CA ASN A 178 -0.68 12.02 -11.53
C ASN A 178 -0.87 10.89 -10.53
N PHE A 179 -1.96 11.00 -9.76
CA PHE A 179 -2.37 10.00 -8.77
C PHE A 179 -1.31 9.73 -7.70
N ILE A 180 -0.61 10.79 -7.26
CA ILE A 180 0.47 10.65 -6.29
C ILE A 180 -0.10 10.63 -4.88
N THR A 181 0.04 9.50 -4.21
CA THR A 181 -0.31 9.32 -2.80
C THR A 181 0.58 10.22 -1.94
N GLN A 182 -0.02 10.92 -0.98
CA GLN A 182 0.61 11.98 -0.18
C GLN A 182 1.12 13.16 -1.03
N GLY A 183 0.60 13.32 -2.25
CA GLY A 183 1.07 14.33 -3.19
C GLY A 183 0.96 15.75 -2.67
N SER A 184 -0.14 16.12 -1.98
CA SER A 184 -0.33 17.47 -1.46
C SER A 184 0.19 17.66 -0.04
N VAL A 185 0.28 16.60 0.75
CA VAL A 185 0.71 16.62 2.16
C VAL A 185 2.17 16.17 2.36
N GLY A 186 2.81 15.68 1.31
CA GLY A 186 4.19 15.22 1.33
C GLY A 186 5.19 16.33 1.63
N GLY A 187 6.25 15.98 2.33
CA GLY A 187 7.40 16.84 2.59
C GLY A 187 8.65 16.44 1.79
N THR A 188 8.80 15.14 1.50
CA THR A 188 9.91 14.58 0.73
C THR A 188 9.37 13.85 -0.49
N TYR A 189 9.96 14.08 -1.65
CA TYR A 189 9.53 13.53 -2.92
C TYR A 189 10.64 12.73 -3.59
N VAL A 190 10.31 11.55 -4.11
CA VAL A 190 11.12 10.81 -5.06
C VAL A 190 10.40 10.85 -6.41
N ILE A 191 11.00 11.49 -7.41
CA ILE A 191 10.42 11.74 -8.72
C ILE A 191 11.24 11.07 -9.81
N LEU A 192 10.56 10.25 -10.65
CA LEU A 192 11.16 9.63 -11.83
C LEU A 192 11.08 10.59 -13.02
N ALA A 193 12.20 10.81 -13.69
CA ALA A 193 12.28 11.69 -14.85
C ALA A 193 13.22 11.12 -15.91
N ARG A 194 12.98 11.47 -17.16
CA ARG A 194 13.88 11.16 -18.27
C ARG A 194 15.02 12.15 -18.30
N THR A 195 16.24 11.65 -18.19
CA THR A 195 17.47 12.44 -18.29
C THR A 195 18.15 12.26 -19.64
N ASP A 196 17.95 11.10 -20.27
CA ASP A 196 18.65 10.74 -21.50
C ASP A 196 17.69 10.01 -22.46
N PRO A 197 17.90 10.10 -23.77
CA PRO A 197 17.25 9.19 -24.70
C PRO A 197 17.73 7.75 -24.45
N PRO A 198 16.90 6.74 -24.76
CA PRO A 198 17.36 5.35 -24.68
C PRO A 198 18.60 5.13 -25.55
N ARG A 199 19.61 4.45 -25.01
CA ARG A 199 20.82 4.08 -25.75
C ARG A 199 20.48 3.11 -26.89
N GLU A 200 21.28 3.08 -27.93
CA GLU A 200 21.07 2.20 -29.06
C GLU A 200 20.91 0.73 -28.60
N GLY A 201 19.89 0.07 -29.11
CA GLY A 201 19.56 -1.31 -28.75
C GLY A 201 18.92 -1.51 -27.37
N LYS A 202 18.65 -0.43 -26.61
CA LYS A 202 17.94 -0.47 -25.33
C LYS A 202 16.46 -0.12 -25.47
N GLY A 203 15.64 -0.57 -24.52
CA GLY A 203 14.21 -0.24 -24.46
C GLY A 203 13.93 1.13 -23.85
N LYS A 204 12.66 1.57 -23.91
CA LYS A 204 12.20 2.86 -23.35
C LYS A 204 12.54 3.08 -21.88
N ASN A 205 12.80 2.04 -21.10
CA ASN A 205 13.18 2.07 -19.71
C ASN A 205 14.62 2.56 -19.46
N ASP A 206 15.45 2.60 -20.50
CA ASP A 206 16.79 3.19 -20.45
C ASP A 206 16.69 4.73 -20.49
N GLY A 207 17.59 5.44 -19.83
CA GLY A 207 17.60 6.91 -19.78
C GLY A 207 16.63 7.53 -18.76
N ILE A 208 16.08 6.75 -17.84
CA ILE A 208 15.24 7.21 -16.73
C ILE A 208 16.07 7.29 -15.46
N SER A 209 16.02 8.45 -14.77
CA SER A 209 16.66 8.70 -13.49
C SER A 209 15.62 8.96 -12.39
N ALA A 210 16.04 8.86 -11.14
CA ALA A 210 15.25 9.25 -9.98
C ALA A 210 15.89 10.46 -9.30
N PHE A 211 15.07 11.31 -8.70
CA PHE A 211 15.50 12.49 -7.95
C PHE A 211 14.80 12.51 -6.60
N VAL A 212 15.54 12.85 -5.54
CA VAL A 212 15.01 13.02 -4.18
C VAL A 212 15.23 14.45 -3.71
N PHE A 213 14.18 15.07 -3.19
CA PHE A 213 14.24 16.44 -2.66
C PHE A 213 13.14 16.70 -1.63
N ASN A 214 13.33 17.69 -0.76
CA ASN A 214 12.28 18.21 0.10
C ASN A 214 11.54 19.35 -0.60
N ARG A 215 10.23 19.42 -0.37
CA ARG A 215 9.37 20.46 -0.96
C ARG A 215 9.80 21.89 -0.58
N ASP A 216 10.22 22.07 0.66
CA ASP A 216 10.66 23.35 1.23
C ASP A 216 12.03 23.82 0.71
N GLU A 217 12.77 22.95 0.01
CA GLU A 217 14.07 23.25 -0.58
C GLU A 217 13.99 23.70 -2.06
N VAL A 218 12.81 23.65 -2.69
CA VAL A 218 12.65 23.90 -4.12
C VAL A 218 11.59 24.94 -4.43
N GLN A 219 11.75 25.66 -5.56
CA GLN A 219 10.75 26.55 -6.15
C GLN A 219 10.24 25.95 -7.45
N GLY A 220 9.07 26.41 -7.96
CA GLY A 220 8.48 25.88 -9.19
C GLY A 220 7.71 24.57 -8.99
N PHE A 221 7.57 24.08 -7.75
CA PHE A 221 6.74 22.95 -7.40
C PHE A 221 5.33 23.40 -6.99
N SER A 222 4.33 22.89 -7.68
CA SER A 222 2.94 23.17 -7.33
C SER A 222 2.09 21.90 -7.30
N ILE A 223 1.02 21.96 -6.51
CA ILE A 223 0.01 20.91 -6.44
C ILE A 223 -1.09 21.29 -7.45
N GLY A 224 -1.34 20.36 -8.37
CA GLY A 224 -2.45 20.48 -9.30
C GLY A 224 -3.76 19.99 -8.67
N ARG A 225 -4.48 19.16 -9.39
CA ARG A 225 -5.76 18.62 -8.91
C ARG A 225 -5.56 17.65 -7.74
N LYS A 226 -6.35 17.82 -6.68
CA LYS A 226 -6.57 16.79 -5.66
C LYS A 226 -7.73 15.91 -6.10
N GLU A 227 -7.57 14.59 -6.06
CA GLU A 227 -8.51 13.66 -6.67
C GLU A 227 -9.72 13.39 -5.76
N ASP A 228 -10.93 13.49 -6.30
CA ASP A 228 -12.16 12.96 -5.69
C ASP A 228 -12.32 11.50 -6.11
N LYS A 229 -12.29 10.60 -5.15
CA LYS A 229 -12.10 9.15 -5.39
C LYS A 229 -13.33 8.33 -4.99
N LEU A 230 -13.48 7.16 -5.61
CA LEU A 230 -14.48 6.15 -5.26
C LEU A 230 -14.36 5.72 -3.80
N GLY A 231 -13.16 5.34 -3.38
CA GLY A 231 -12.79 4.90 -2.04
C GLY A 231 -11.45 5.48 -1.62
N LEU A 232 -10.93 5.06 -0.46
CA LEU A 232 -9.70 5.58 0.14
C LEU A 232 -9.73 7.12 0.20
N ARG A 233 -10.87 7.66 0.58
CA ARG A 233 -11.18 9.07 0.38
C ARG A 233 -10.34 9.99 1.25
N SER A 234 -9.98 9.55 2.45
CA SER A 234 -9.09 10.31 3.34
C SER A 234 -7.59 10.07 3.10
N SER A 235 -7.22 9.18 2.17
CA SER A 235 -5.84 9.11 1.66
C SER A 235 -5.61 10.25 0.66
N ASP A 236 -4.64 11.11 0.93
CA ASP A 236 -4.30 12.20 0.00
C ASP A 236 -3.77 11.66 -1.32
N THR A 237 -4.32 12.15 -2.43
CA THR A 237 -3.92 11.76 -3.78
C THR A 237 -4.01 12.99 -4.67
N ALA A 238 -2.89 13.42 -5.25
CA ALA A 238 -2.84 14.66 -6.01
C ALA A 238 -1.98 14.56 -7.28
N GLN A 239 -2.21 15.49 -8.18
CA GLN A 239 -1.32 15.80 -9.28
C GLN A 239 -0.18 16.70 -8.78
N LEU A 240 1.04 16.40 -9.22
CA LEU A 240 2.23 17.22 -9.00
C LEU A 240 2.61 17.91 -10.30
N ILE A 241 3.02 19.18 -10.24
CA ILE A 241 3.43 19.99 -11.39
C ILE A 241 4.82 20.54 -11.08
N PHE A 242 5.72 20.41 -12.05
CA PHE A 242 7.12 20.84 -11.99
C PHE A 242 7.39 21.82 -13.11
N GLU A 243 7.73 23.06 -12.75
CA GLU A 243 8.04 24.16 -13.66
C GLU A 243 9.40 24.73 -13.32
N ASP A 244 10.41 24.34 -14.11
CA ASP A 244 11.82 24.74 -13.96
C ASP A 244 12.35 24.55 -12.51
N ILE A 245 12.08 23.39 -11.92
CA ILE A 245 12.60 23.08 -10.58
C ILE A 245 14.11 22.89 -10.66
N HIS A 246 14.84 23.75 -9.96
CA HIS A 246 16.29 23.63 -9.80
C HIS A 246 16.60 22.64 -8.69
N LEU A 247 17.29 21.56 -9.04
CA LEU A 247 17.77 20.53 -8.11
C LEU A 247 19.30 20.52 -8.12
N PRO A 248 19.94 20.42 -6.95
CA PRO A 248 21.40 20.28 -6.89
C PRO A 248 21.82 18.90 -7.45
N ALA A 249 23.11 18.74 -7.76
CA ALA A 249 23.67 17.49 -8.29
C ALA A 249 23.35 16.29 -7.38
N GLU A 250 23.39 16.51 -6.07
CA GLU A 250 23.13 15.51 -5.01
C GLU A 250 21.67 15.07 -4.91
N ALA A 251 20.75 15.72 -5.66
CA ALA A 251 19.37 15.27 -5.72
C ALA A 251 19.19 14.01 -6.58
N LEU A 252 20.15 13.69 -7.46
CA LEU A 252 20.12 12.45 -8.23
C LEU A 252 20.18 11.24 -7.31
N LEU A 253 19.16 10.40 -7.35
CA LEU A 253 19.01 9.20 -6.55
C LEU A 253 19.42 7.97 -7.36
N GLY A 254 20.51 7.34 -6.98
CA GLY A 254 21.09 6.21 -7.70
C GLY A 254 21.87 6.62 -8.95
N GLU A 255 21.87 5.76 -9.97
CA GLU A 255 22.68 5.93 -11.19
C GLU A 255 21.87 6.65 -12.29
N ARG A 256 22.46 7.67 -12.91
CA ARG A 256 21.86 8.39 -14.05
C ARG A 256 21.44 7.44 -15.17
N GLY A 257 20.21 7.60 -15.64
CA GLY A 257 19.64 6.84 -16.75
C GLY A 257 19.30 5.39 -16.45
N ASN A 258 19.54 4.90 -15.22
CA ASN A 258 19.37 3.48 -14.86
C ASN A 258 18.39 3.23 -13.69
N ALA A 259 17.64 4.24 -13.27
CA ALA A 259 16.72 4.15 -12.12
C ALA A 259 15.58 3.14 -12.34
N PHE A 260 15.22 2.80 -13.59
CA PHE A 260 14.08 1.90 -13.84
C PHE A 260 14.27 0.50 -13.25
N LYS A 261 15.50 0.04 -13.09
CA LYS A 261 15.80 -1.21 -12.38
C LYS A 261 15.41 -1.13 -10.90
N ASP A 262 15.69 0.00 -10.25
CA ASP A 262 15.33 0.22 -8.86
C ASP A 262 13.82 0.43 -8.71
N VAL A 263 13.17 1.10 -9.68
CA VAL A 263 11.70 1.21 -9.76
C VAL A 263 11.03 -0.18 -9.71
N MET A 264 11.54 -1.16 -10.44
CA MET A 264 10.98 -2.53 -10.42
C MET A 264 11.16 -3.19 -9.04
N ARG A 265 12.30 -3.00 -8.39
CA ARG A 265 12.56 -3.52 -7.02
C ARG A 265 11.66 -2.87 -5.97
N VAL A 266 11.46 -1.56 -6.08
CA VAL A 266 10.55 -0.78 -5.23
C VAL A 266 9.11 -1.30 -5.37
N LEU A 267 8.63 -1.45 -6.63
CA LEU A 267 7.29 -1.96 -6.89
C LEU A 267 7.10 -3.41 -6.42
N ASP A 268 8.10 -4.27 -6.56
CA ASP A 268 8.03 -5.64 -6.04
C ASP A 268 7.88 -5.61 -4.49
N GLY A 269 8.61 -4.73 -3.81
CA GLY A 269 8.44 -4.52 -2.37
C GLY A 269 7.04 -4.03 -1.99
N GLY A 270 6.53 -3.02 -2.69
CA GLY A 270 5.23 -2.40 -2.43
C GLY A 270 4.05 -3.35 -2.67
N ARG A 271 4.17 -4.28 -3.64
CA ARG A 271 3.13 -5.29 -3.91
C ARG A 271 2.81 -6.18 -2.72
N VAL A 272 3.77 -6.43 -1.82
CA VAL A 272 3.49 -7.14 -0.54
C VAL A 272 2.48 -6.33 0.27
N GLY A 273 2.70 -5.02 0.42
CA GLY A 273 1.82 -4.12 1.15
C GLY A 273 0.42 -4.04 0.52
N ILE A 274 0.34 -3.85 -0.81
CA ILE A 274 -0.97 -3.79 -1.49
C ILE A 274 -1.72 -5.13 -1.42
N GLY A 275 -1.03 -6.26 -1.50
CA GLY A 275 -1.62 -7.58 -1.27
C GLY A 275 -2.19 -7.72 0.14
N ALA A 276 -1.41 -7.33 1.16
CA ALA A 276 -1.83 -7.34 2.56
C ALA A 276 -3.01 -6.39 2.84
N MET A 277 -3.00 -5.20 2.21
CA MET A 277 -4.12 -4.26 2.28
C MET A 277 -5.40 -4.86 1.70
N GLY A 278 -5.33 -5.46 0.50
CA GLY A 278 -6.47 -6.11 -0.13
C GLY A 278 -7.05 -7.24 0.72
N LEU A 279 -6.17 -8.07 1.31
CA LEU A 279 -6.54 -9.12 2.26
C LEU A 279 -7.21 -8.53 3.51
N GLY A 280 -6.63 -7.48 4.12
CA GLY A 280 -7.15 -6.87 5.35
C GLY A 280 -8.55 -6.27 5.19
N LEU A 281 -8.79 -5.55 4.08
CA LEU A 281 -10.12 -5.03 3.73
C LEU A 281 -11.13 -6.16 3.49
N GLY A 282 -10.72 -7.23 2.79
CA GLY A 282 -11.55 -8.43 2.57
C GLY A 282 -11.87 -9.14 3.88
N ARG A 283 -10.89 -9.29 4.79
CA ARG A 283 -11.08 -9.84 6.14
C ARG A 283 -12.06 -9.01 6.96
N ALA A 284 -11.92 -7.68 6.94
CA ALA A 284 -12.84 -6.79 7.65
C ALA A 284 -14.29 -6.99 7.21
N ALA A 285 -14.52 -7.04 5.90
CA ALA A 285 -15.84 -7.27 5.34
C ALA A 285 -16.39 -8.66 5.69
N PHE A 286 -15.57 -9.70 5.54
CA PHE A 286 -15.90 -11.08 5.90
C PHE A 286 -16.28 -11.21 7.38
N GLU A 287 -15.45 -10.72 8.30
CA GLU A 287 -15.71 -10.80 9.74
C GLU A 287 -16.97 -10.04 10.14
N TYR A 288 -17.23 -8.90 9.51
CA TYR A 288 -18.46 -8.13 9.74
C TYR A 288 -19.70 -8.91 9.28
N ALA A 289 -19.66 -9.44 8.06
CA ALA A 289 -20.76 -10.23 7.51
C ALA A 289 -21.02 -11.50 8.31
N ALA A 290 -19.96 -12.22 8.73
CA ALA A 290 -20.10 -13.43 9.54
C ALA A 290 -20.86 -13.14 10.85
N ARG A 291 -20.51 -12.08 11.59
CA ARG A 291 -21.22 -11.66 12.80
C ARG A 291 -22.66 -11.25 12.50
N TYR A 292 -22.86 -10.42 11.49
CA TYR A 292 -24.20 -9.99 11.07
C TYR A 292 -25.11 -11.19 10.77
N THR A 293 -24.61 -12.21 10.06
CA THR A 293 -25.41 -13.39 9.69
C THR A 293 -25.78 -14.27 10.89
N LEU A 294 -25.02 -14.23 11.98
CA LEU A 294 -25.33 -14.89 13.24
C LEU A 294 -26.43 -14.17 14.03
N GLU A 295 -26.53 -12.85 13.90
CA GLU A 295 -27.48 -12.02 14.63
C GLU A 295 -28.79 -11.79 13.84
N ARG A 296 -28.69 -11.66 12.51
CA ARG A 296 -29.86 -11.37 11.64
C ARG A 296 -30.70 -12.60 11.39
N GLU A 297 -31.95 -12.53 11.76
CA GLU A 297 -32.92 -13.60 11.52
C GLU A 297 -33.82 -13.32 10.32
N GLN A 298 -34.04 -14.33 9.48
CA GLN A 298 -35.03 -14.40 8.44
C GLN A 298 -35.54 -15.86 8.33
N PHE A 299 -36.79 -16.02 7.94
CA PHE A 299 -37.42 -17.34 7.85
C PHE A 299 -37.34 -18.14 9.17
N GLY A 300 -37.41 -17.44 10.32
CA GLY A 300 -37.46 -18.04 11.65
C GLY A 300 -36.12 -18.56 12.21
N LYS A 301 -34.97 -18.18 11.60
CA LYS A 301 -33.64 -18.56 12.08
C LYS A 301 -32.59 -17.55 11.66
N PRO A 302 -31.43 -17.49 12.34
CA PRO A 302 -30.29 -16.68 11.90
C PRO A 302 -29.84 -17.05 10.47
N LEU A 303 -29.42 -16.05 9.70
CA LEU A 303 -29.01 -16.24 8.30
C LEU A 303 -27.89 -17.26 8.15
N ALA A 304 -26.93 -17.29 9.09
CA ALA A 304 -25.79 -18.22 9.10
C ALA A 304 -26.18 -19.70 9.02
N TYR A 305 -27.39 -20.06 9.48
CA TYR A 305 -27.92 -21.45 9.44
C TYR A 305 -28.60 -21.80 8.10
N ASN A 306 -28.59 -20.89 7.11
CA ASN A 306 -28.96 -21.23 5.76
C ASN A 306 -27.73 -21.80 5.05
N GLN A 307 -27.83 -23.00 4.47
CA GLN A 307 -26.72 -23.74 3.88
C GLN A 307 -25.92 -22.89 2.86
N ASN A 308 -26.63 -22.13 2.02
CA ASN A 308 -25.98 -21.26 1.03
C ASN A 308 -25.09 -20.20 1.71
N ILE A 309 -25.55 -19.55 2.79
CA ILE A 309 -24.75 -18.55 3.53
C ILE A 309 -23.55 -19.22 4.20
N ALA A 310 -23.78 -20.36 4.88
CA ALA A 310 -22.71 -21.12 5.54
C ALA A 310 -21.60 -21.53 4.55
N PHE A 311 -21.96 -21.98 3.35
CA PHE A 311 -21.00 -22.40 2.33
C PHE A 311 -20.21 -21.21 1.78
N ARG A 312 -20.84 -20.07 1.54
CA ARG A 312 -20.16 -18.84 1.11
C ARG A 312 -19.18 -18.35 2.17
N LEU A 313 -19.54 -18.39 3.45
CA LEU A 313 -18.62 -18.05 4.54
C LEU A 313 -17.40 -18.99 4.57
N ALA A 314 -17.60 -20.31 4.46
CA ALA A 314 -16.51 -21.28 4.44
C ALA A 314 -15.60 -21.10 3.21
N GLU A 315 -16.17 -20.78 2.05
CA GLU A 315 -15.41 -20.50 0.83
C GLU A 315 -14.55 -19.23 0.96
N MET A 316 -15.12 -18.14 1.50
CA MET A 316 -14.39 -16.89 1.72
C MET A 316 -13.26 -17.06 2.74
N ASP A 317 -13.52 -17.73 3.86
CA ASP A 317 -12.50 -18.04 4.86
C ASP A 317 -11.31 -18.78 4.24
N THR A 318 -11.60 -19.83 3.47
CA THR A 318 -10.56 -20.62 2.77
C THR A 318 -9.76 -19.77 1.78
N LYS A 319 -10.41 -18.92 0.99
CA LYS A 319 -9.75 -18.03 0.02
C LYS A 319 -8.87 -16.98 0.70
N LEU A 320 -9.36 -16.36 1.79
CA LEU A 320 -8.61 -15.37 2.56
C LEU A 320 -7.36 -16.00 3.20
N GLU A 321 -7.47 -17.22 3.74
CA GLU A 321 -6.32 -17.94 4.29
C GLU A 321 -5.29 -18.29 3.21
N ALA A 322 -5.73 -18.75 2.04
CA ALA A 322 -4.84 -19.00 0.90
C ALA A 322 -4.12 -17.72 0.45
N ALA A 323 -4.82 -16.56 0.43
CA ALA A 323 -4.24 -15.27 0.12
C ALA A 323 -3.15 -14.86 1.13
N ARG A 324 -3.42 -15.05 2.43
CA ARG A 324 -2.46 -14.77 3.52
C ARG A 324 -1.19 -15.60 3.38
N LEU A 325 -1.32 -16.89 3.10
CA LEU A 325 -0.17 -17.78 2.90
C LEU A 325 0.68 -17.39 1.68
N LEU A 326 0.07 -16.91 0.59
CA LEU A 326 0.81 -16.41 -0.57
C LEU A 326 1.59 -15.14 -0.25
N ILE A 327 0.97 -14.19 0.47
CA ILE A 327 1.62 -12.95 0.92
C ILE A 327 2.80 -13.30 1.84
N ARG A 328 2.56 -14.16 2.84
CA ARG A 328 3.60 -14.58 3.78
C ARG A 328 4.78 -15.22 3.06
N LYS A 329 4.53 -16.13 2.13
CA LYS A 329 5.59 -16.74 1.31
C LYS A 329 6.42 -15.71 0.55
N ALA A 330 5.77 -14.70 -0.04
CA ALA A 330 6.49 -13.65 -0.75
C ALA A 330 7.34 -12.78 0.18
N ALA A 331 6.82 -12.46 1.37
CA ALA A 331 7.53 -11.73 2.41
C ALA A 331 8.76 -12.50 2.93
N ASP A 332 8.58 -13.77 3.31
CA ASP A 332 9.66 -14.63 3.79
C ASP A 332 10.80 -14.79 2.76
N LEU A 333 10.46 -14.90 1.46
CA LEU A 333 11.46 -14.96 0.39
C LEU A 333 12.24 -13.64 0.25
N LYS A 334 11.56 -12.49 0.36
CA LYS A 334 12.21 -11.18 0.34
C LYS A 334 13.17 -11.03 1.52
N ASP A 335 12.73 -11.38 2.73
CA ASP A 335 13.55 -11.30 3.95
C ASP A 335 14.76 -12.23 3.91
N ALA A 336 14.60 -13.39 3.27
CA ALA A 336 15.70 -14.32 3.00
C ALA A 336 16.64 -13.90 1.84
N GLY A 337 16.42 -12.75 1.21
CA GLY A 337 17.20 -12.29 0.04
C GLY A 337 17.02 -13.16 -1.21
N GLN A 338 15.94 -13.95 -1.29
CA GLN A 338 15.65 -14.83 -2.40
C GLN A 338 14.82 -14.13 -3.48
N PRO A 339 14.85 -14.61 -4.75
CA PRO A 339 13.99 -14.09 -5.81
C PRO A 339 12.51 -14.20 -5.43
N PHE A 340 11.80 -13.05 -5.37
CA PHE A 340 10.41 -13.00 -4.93
C PHE A 340 9.46 -12.31 -5.91
N THR A 341 9.93 -11.79 -7.03
CA THR A 341 9.12 -11.10 -8.06
C THR A 341 7.89 -11.91 -8.50
N ILE A 342 8.06 -13.21 -8.81
CA ILE A 342 6.93 -14.06 -9.21
C ILE A 342 6.05 -14.43 -8.02
N PRO A 343 6.58 -14.88 -6.88
CA PRO A 343 5.79 -15.06 -5.66
C PRO A 343 4.94 -13.84 -5.29
N VAL A 344 5.50 -12.62 -5.30
CA VAL A 344 4.75 -11.42 -4.92
C VAL A 344 3.71 -11.01 -5.96
N ALA A 345 3.99 -11.22 -7.27
CA ALA A 345 3.00 -10.98 -8.32
C ALA A 345 1.77 -11.89 -8.14
N ARG A 346 1.98 -13.18 -7.81
CA ARG A 346 0.90 -14.12 -7.49
C ARG A 346 0.15 -13.73 -6.23
N ALA A 347 0.88 -13.37 -5.17
CA ALA A 347 0.30 -12.96 -3.89
C ALA A 347 -0.58 -11.72 -4.05
N LYS A 348 -0.06 -10.65 -4.66
CA LYS A 348 -0.79 -9.41 -4.91
C LYS A 348 -2.04 -9.67 -5.76
N TYR A 349 -1.88 -10.34 -6.89
CA TYR A 349 -3.01 -10.62 -7.77
C TYR A 349 -4.11 -11.42 -7.06
N TYR A 350 -3.76 -12.52 -6.41
CA TYR A 350 -4.75 -13.37 -5.76
C TYR A 350 -5.41 -12.67 -4.57
N ALA A 351 -4.64 -12.05 -3.68
CA ALA A 351 -5.14 -11.42 -2.48
C ALA A 351 -6.09 -10.24 -2.79
N THR A 352 -5.79 -9.42 -3.78
CA THR A 352 -6.63 -8.29 -4.15
C THR A 352 -7.92 -8.71 -4.85
N VAL A 353 -7.89 -9.77 -5.66
CA VAL A 353 -9.10 -10.35 -6.27
C VAL A 353 -10.01 -10.95 -5.20
N VAL A 354 -9.47 -11.79 -4.32
CA VAL A 354 -10.20 -12.42 -3.21
C VAL A 354 -10.73 -11.37 -2.23
N GLY A 355 -9.92 -10.36 -1.92
CA GLY A 355 -10.32 -9.28 -1.03
C GLY A 355 -11.52 -8.50 -1.55
N VAL A 356 -11.57 -8.16 -2.85
CA VAL A 356 -12.73 -7.51 -3.48
C VAL A 356 -13.93 -8.45 -3.50
N GLU A 357 -13.74 -9.73 -3.82
CA GLU A 357 -14.80 -10.74 -3.79
C GLU A 357 -15.42 -10.86 -2.38
N ALA A 358 -14.58 -10.91 -1.33
CA ALA A 358 -15.05 -10.98 0.05
C ALA A 358 -15.87 -9.73 0.45
N CYS A 359 -15.47 -8.54 -0.02
CA CYS A 359 -16.25 -7.33 0.21
C CYS A 359 -17.60 -7.36 -0.51
N ASP A 360 -17.67 -7.84 -1.74
CA ASP A 360 -18.88 -7.98 -2.53
C ASP A 360 -19.84 -8.97 -1.89
N GLU A 361 -19.32 -10.12 -1.47
CA GLU A 361 -20.06 -11.14 -0.75
C GLU A 361 -20.64 -10.63 0.59
N ALA A 362 -19.87 -9.80 1.31
CA ALA A 362 -20.34 -9.19 2.54
C ALA A 362 -21.52 -8.24 2.31
N ILE A 363 -21.45 -7.39 1.29
CA ILE A 363 -22.57 -6.53 0.88
C ILE A 363 -23.80 -7.38 0.55
N GLN A 364 -23.63 -8.44 -0.22
CA GLN A 364 -24.71 -9.34 -0.61
C GLN A 364 -25.34 -10.03 0.60
N MET A 365 -24.54 -10.49 1.59
CA MET A 365 -25.05 -11.14 2.81
C MET A 365 -25.84 -10.18 3.71
N LEU A 366 -25.46 -8.90 3.75
CA LEU A 366 -26.18 -7.87 4.49
C LEU A 366 -27.46 -7.40 3.76
N GLY A 367 -27.60 -7.65 2.45
CA GLY A 367 -28.71 -7.21 1.63
C GLY A 367 -28.82 -5.68 1.62
N GLY A 368 -30.00 -5.12 1.81
CA GLY A 368 -30.21 -3.66 1.81
C GLY A 368 -29.34 -2.90 2.80
N TYR A 369 -29.02 -3.50 3.94
CA TYR A 369 -28.11 -2.91 4.93
C TYR A 369 -26.66 -2.86 4.46
N GLY A 370 -26.23 -3.75 3.58
CA GLY A 370 -24.90 -3.68 2.96
C GLY A 370 -24.73 -2.55 1.95
N TYR A 371 -25.84 -1.94 1.52
CA TYR A 371 -25.86 -0.90 0.48
C TYR A 371 -25.94 0.53 1.04
N ILE A 372 -26.05 0.68 2.34
CA ILE A 372 -26.16 1.98 3.02
C ILE A 372 -24.92 2.30 3.87
N LYS A 373 -24.57 3.58 3.97
CA LYS A 373 -23.32 4.05 4.61
C LYS A 373 -23.26 3.86 6.13
N GLU A 374 -24.36 3.51 6.77
CA GLU A 374 -24.41 3.18 8.20
C GLU A 374 -23.64 1.88 8.53
N TYR A 375 -23.43 1.02 7.51
CA TYR A 375 -22.71 -0.25 7.63
C TYR A 375 -21.39 -0.16 6.86
N PRO A 376 -20.26 -0.64 7.42
CA PRO A 376 -18.94 -0.36 6.86
C PRO A 376 -18.59 -1.17 5.60
N VAL A 377 -19.35 -2.20 5.25
CA VAL A 377 -18.99 -3.15 4.19
C VAL A 377 -18.94 -2.50 2.80
N GLU A 378 -19.79 -1.49 2.52
CA GLU A 378 -19.75 -0.74 1.28
C GLU A 378 -18.47 0.10 1.17
N ARG A 379 -17.98 0.66 2.30
CA ARG A 379 -16.71 1.39 2.35
C ARG A 379 -15.54 0.45 2.07
N PHE A 380 -15.50 -0.73 2.70
CA PHE A 380 -14.45 -1.72 2.45
C PHE A 380 -14.41 -2.14 0.97
N TRP A 381 -15.56 -2.30 0.33
CA TRP A 381 -15.65 -2.61 -1.10
C TRP A 381 -15.09 -1.48 -1.97
N ARG A 382 -15.47 -0.22 -1.70
CA ARG A 382 -14.96 0.94 -2.44
C ARG A 382 -13.45 1.09 -2.28
N ASP A 383 -12.97 0.96 -1.06
CA ASP A 383 -11.54 1.06 -0.73
C ASP A 383 -10.75 -0.07 -1.38
N ASN A 384 -11.24 -1.30 -1.32
CA ASN A 384 -10.54 -2.46 -1.86
C ASN A 384 -10.44 -2.44 -3.38
N ARG A 385 -11.31 -1.71 -4.07
CA ARG A 385 -11.27 -1.63 -5.54
C ARG A 385 -9.95 -1.08 -6.08
N LEU A 386 -9.28 -0.17 -5.35
CA LEU A 386 -7.98 0.36 -5.74
C LEU A 386 -6.89 -0.70 -5.75
N THR A 387 -6.92 -1.66 -4.83
CA THR A 387 -5.83 -2.65 -4.67
C THR A 387 -5.58 -3.48 -5.94
N ARG A 388 -6.59 -3.64 -6.79
CA ARG A 388 -6.49 -4.29 -8.11
C ARG A 388 -5.89 -3.40 -9.20
N ILE A 389 -5.75 -2.09 -8.94
CA ILE A 389 -5.28 -1.08 -9.91
C ILE A 389 -3.87 -0.59 -9.53
N GLY A 390 -3.66 -0.22 -8.28
CA GLY A 390 -2.41 0.36 -7.78
C GLY A 390 -1.23 -0.61 -7.79
N GLU A 391 -0.04 -0.07 -7.94
CA GLU A 391 1.26 -0.78 -7.97
C GLU A 391 1.33 -1.93 -8.99
N GLY A 392 0.74 -1.70 -10.15
CA GLY A 392 0.59 -2.66 -11.24
C GLY A 392 -0.76 -3.40 -11.18
N THR A 393 -1.58 -3.15 -12.21
CA THR A 393 -2.92 -3.72 -12.33
C THR A 393 -2.90 -5.26 -12.32
N ASP A 394 -4.06 -5.88 -12.15
CA ASP A 394 -4.22 -7.34 -12.28
C ASP A 394 -3.66 -7.84 -13.61
N GLU A 395 -3.81 -7.08 -14.69
CA GLU A 395 -3.29 -7.41 -16.03
C GLU A 395 -1.76 -7.39 -16.03
N VAL A 396 -1.14 -6.41 -15.38
CA VAL A 396 0.32 -6.35 -15.23
C VAL A 396 0.83 -7.54 -14.41
N GLN A 397 0.17 -7.90 -13.31
CA GLN A 397 0.56 -9.09 -12.54
C GLN A 397 0.44 -10.38 -13.38
N ARG A 398 -0.66 -10.53 -14.10
CA ARG A 398 -0.86 -11.68 -15.00
C ARG A 398 0.21 -11.74 -16.11
N LEU A 399 0.60 -10.57 -16.66
CA LEU A 399 1.68 -10.49 -17.64
C LEU A 399 3.02 -10.96 -17.06
N VAL A 400 3.36 -10.54 -15.84
CA VAL A 400 4.58 -10.98 -15.14
C VAL A 400 4.55 -12.48 -14.91
N ILE A 401 3.43 -13.02 -14.40
CA ILE A 401 3.26 -14.45 -14.11
C ILE A 401 3.29 -15.28 -15.41
N SER A 402 2.60 -14.84 -16.47
CA SER A 402 2.51 -15.61 -17.72
C SER A 402 3.86 -15.76 -18.41
N ARG A 403 4.70 -14.71 -18.38
CA ARG A 403 6.07 -14.78 -18.92
C ARG A 403 6.92 -15.84 -18.19
N ASP A 404 6.82 -15.92 -16.87
CA ASP A 404 7.51 -16.96 -16.10
C ASP A 404 6.96 -18.35 -16.40
N VAL A 405 5.64 -18.49 -16.52
CA VAL A 405 5.02 -19.78 -16.87
C VAL A 405 5.48 -20.25 -18.24
N LEU A 406 5.39 -19.41 -19.26
CA LEU A 406 5.75 -19.78 -20.63
C LEU A 406 7.24 -20.13 -20.73
N LYS A 407 8.12 -19.34 -20.12
CA LYS A 407 9.57 -19.60 -20.13
C LYS A 407 9.96 -20.97 -19.57
N ARG A 408 9.14 -21.59 -18.72
CA ARG A 408 9.40 -22.95 -18.19
C ARG A 408 9.14 -24.06 -19.19
N PHE A 409 8.48 -23.75 -20.29
CA PHE A 409 8.08 -24.68 -21.36
C PHE A 409 8.66 -24.29 -22.73
N GLU A 410 9.47 -23.24 -22.79
CA GLU A 410 10.29 -22.88 -23.95
C GLU A 410 11.57 -23.75 -23.90
N ASP A 411 11.77 -24.58 -24.94
CA ASP A 411 12.95 -25.49 -25.10
C ASP A 411 14.24 -24.69 -25.36
#